data_22bc78025e89b70c8a47d63471e5c480
#
_entry.id   22bc78025e89b70c8a47d63471e5c480
#
_cell.length_a   1.000
_cell.length_b   1.000
_cell.length_c   1.000
_cell.angle_alpha   90.00
_cell.angle_beta   90.00
_cell.angle_gamma   90.00
#
_symmetry.space_group_name_H-M   'P 1'
#
loop_
_entity.id
_entity.type
_entity.pdbx_description
1 polymer ?
#
loop_
_entity_poly.entity_id
_entity_poly.type
_entity_poly.pdbx_seq_one_letter_code
_entity_poly.pdbx_strand_id
1 'polypeptide(L)'
;MSFCITNTAYNKVCLSLSGRTFFECKAQLDKTPFAELRLDRIEMSAQEISSLVAIANEWIITVKEPFFNNADFIELFKAALKTNIRFVDFDFEIIEKQQTLELINVSKKAGLKIMYSWHDFEKTPNANILLKKLKEIADKNPDAIKMGCMGNNCNDAEKMLNLYKHY
;
A
#
# COMPACT_ATOMS: atom_id res chain seq x y z
N MET A 1 -8.69 -1.89 -10.79
CA MET A 1 -7.29 -2.12 -11.22
C MET A 1 -6.41 -1.15 -10.45
N SER A 2 -5.39 -1.62 -9.74
CA SER A 2 -4.52 -0.77 -8.92
C SER A 2 -3.13 -0.75 -9.56
N PHE A 3 -2.59 0.45 -9.83
CA PHE A 3 -1.25 0.64 -10.37
C PHE A 3 -0.37 1.31 -9.33
N CYS A 4 0.84 0.79 -9.16
CA CYS A 4 1.85 1.35 -8.29
C CYS A 4 2.88 2.08 -9.15
N ILE A 5 3.02 3.39 -8.97
CA ILE A 5 4.01 4.21 -9.67
C ILE A 5 5.23 4.33 -8.76
N THR A 6 6.34 3.74 -9.16
CA THR A 6 7.64 3.90 -8.49
C THR A 6 8.62 4.53 -9.46
N ASN A 7 9.43 5.45 -9.00
CA ASN A 7 10.45 6.16 -9.81
C ASN A 7 11.66 5.27 -10.19
N THR A 8 11.56 3.96 -9.99
CA THR A 8 12.53 2.97 -10.41
C THR A 8 11.83 1.89 -11.21
N ALA A 9 12.30 1.59 -12.41
CA ALA A 9 11.78 0.57 -13.33
C ALA A 9 11.80 -0.83 -12.71
N TYR A 10 10.86 -1.11 -11.84
CA TYR A 10 10.66 -2.45 -11.30
C TYR A 10 9.47 -3.11 -12.00
N ASN A 11 9.78 -3.93 -12.99
CA ASN A 11 8.84 -4.81 -13.69
C ASN A 11 8.36 -5.98 -12.80
N LYS A 12 8.08 -5.72 -11.51
CA LYS A 12 7.62 -6.76 -10.60
C LYS A 12 6.12 -6.59 -10.33
N VAL A 13 5.39 -7.66 -10.50
CA VAL A 13 3.99 -7.72 -10.11
C VAL A 13 3.92 -7.93 -8.60
N CYS A 14 3.26 -7.01 -7.89
CA CYS A 14 2.96 -7.15 -6.48
C CYS A 14 1.60 -7.85 -6.30
N LEU A 15 1.56 -8.95 -5.59
CA LEU A 15 0.32 -9.65 -5.25
C LEU A 15 -0.27 -9.06 -3.98
N SER A 16 -1.45 -8.45 -4.07
CA SER A 16 -2.21 -8.09 -2.87
C SER A 16 -2.85 -9.34 -2.27
N LEU A 17 -2.42 -9.71 -1.07
CA LEU A 17 -2.93 -10.90 -0.40
C LEU A 17 -4.41 -10.69 -0.02
N SER A 18 -5.23 -11.68 -0.33
CA SER A 18 -6.66 -11.72 0.00
C SER A 18 -6.98 -12.63 1.18
N GLY A 19 -6.02 -13.43 1.62
CA GLY A 19 -6.13 -14.27 2.80
C GLY A 19 -6.26 -13.45 4.07
N ARG A 20 -6.97 -14.00 5.06
CA ARG A 20 -7.17 -13.38 6.38
C ARG A 20 -6.30 -14.03 7.45
N THR A 21 -6.05 -15.32 7.29
CA THR A 21 -5.26 -16.13 8.22
C THR A 21 -3.83 -16.34 7.70
N PHE A 22 -2.92 -16.74 8.61
CA PHE A 22 -1.54 -17.08 8.28
C PHE A 22 -1.42 -18.12 7.15
N PHE A 23 -2.22 -19.19 7.22
CA PHE A 23 -2.15 -20.29 6.25
C PHE A 23 -2.64 -19.88 4.86
N GLU A 24 -3.71 -19.08 4.80
CA GLU A 24 -4.24 -18.56 3.53
C GLU A 24 -3.25 -17.61 2.86
N CYS A 25 -2.65 -16.70 3.62
CA CYS A 25 -1.64 -15.78 3.11
C CYS A 25 -0.38 -16.53 2.67
N LYS A 26 0.10 -17.50 3.46
CA LYS A 26 1.26 -18.31 3.11
C LYS A 26 1.05 -19.07 1.81
N ALA A 27 -0.11 -19.69 1.60
CA ALA A 27 -0.44 -20.40 0.36
C ALA A 27 -0.46 -19.49 -0.88
N GLN A 28 -0.71 -18.19 -0.71
CA GLN A 28 -0.64 -17.21 -1.80
C GLN A 28 0.80 -16.77 -2.08
N LEU A 29 1.66 -16.70 -1.06
CA LEU A 29 3.07 -16.29 -1.19
C LEU A 29 3.90 -17.28 -1.99
N ASP A 30 3.55 -18.57 -2.03
CA ASP A 30 4.24 -19.57 -2.83
C ASP A 30 4.23 -19.24 -4.34
N LYS A 31 3.41 -18.26 -4.75
CA LYS A 31 3.24 -17.84 -6.15
C LYS A 31 3.99 -16.56 -6.52
N THR A 32 4.50 -15.81 -5.53
CA THR A 32 5.18 -14.54 -5.78
C THR A 32 6.18 -14.17 -4.69
N PRO A 33 7.35 -13.62 -5.07
CA PRO A 33 8.32 -13.11 -4.10
C PRO A 33 8.00 -11.71 -3.58
N PHE A 34 7.02 -11.00 -4.17
CA PHE A 34 6.64 -9.64 -3.81
C PHE A 34 5.14 -9.54 -3.54
N ALA A 35 4.77 -9.16 -2.32
CA ALA A 35 3.38 -9.14 -1.89
C ALA A 35 3.02 -7.87 -1.10
N GLU A 36 1.74 -7.54 -1.12
CA GLU A 36 1.11 -6.53 -0.27
C GLU A 36 0.34 -7.22 0.86
N LEU A 37 0.65 -6.85 2.11
CA LEU A 37 -0.10 -7.27 3.30
C LEU A 37 -1.00 -6.13 3.76
N ARG A 38 -2.30 -6.38 3.73
CA ARG A 38 -3.35 -5.48 4.16
C ARG A 38 -3.64 -5.70 5.65
N LEU A 39 -2.99 -4.94 6.54
CA LEU A 39 -3.17 -5.08 7.99
C LEU A 39 -4.62 -4.87 8.46
N ASP A 40 -5.40 -4.12 7.68
CA ASP A 40 -6.83 -3.88 7.92
C ASP A 40 -7.73 -5.08 7.58
N ARG A 41 -7.21 -6.16 7.01
CA ARG A 41 -7.99 -7.32 6.55
C ARG A 41 -7.62 -8.63 7.20
N ILE A 42 -6.54 -8.66 7.96
CA ILE A 42 -6.01 -9.90 8.53
C ILE A 42 -6.60 -10.21 9.91
N GLU A 43 -6.65 -11.50 10.22
CA GLU A 43 -7.02 -12.08 11.51
C GLU A 43 -5.81 -12.86 12.05
N MET A 44 -4.70 -12.16 12.29
CA MET A 44 -3.42 -12.74 12.71
C MET A 44 -2.91 -12.04 13.96
N SER A 45 -2.26 -12.82 14.82
CA SER A 45 -1.45 -12.29 15.92
C SER A 45 -0.17 -11.63 15.41
N ALA A 46 0.47 -10.80 16.23
CA ALA A 46 1.76 -10.19 15.92
C ALA A 46 2.87 -11.23 15.63
N GLN A 47 2.80 -12.39 16.29
CA GLN A 47 3.75 -13.48 16.05
C GLN A 47 3.54 -14.13 14.68
N GLU A 48 2.29 -14.35 14.26
CA GLU A 48 1.96 -14.89 12.94
C GLU A 48 2.37 -13.92 11.83
N ILE A 49 2.13 -12.60 12.01
CA ILE A 49 2.60 -11.56 11.08
C ILE A 49 4.12 -11.60 10.97
N SER A 50 4.84 -11.60 12.09
CA SER A 50 6.31 -11.68 12.09
C SER A 50 6.82 -12.92 11.35
N SER A 51 6.14 -14.05 11.51
CA SER A 51 6.47 -15.29 10.81
C SER A 51 6.15 -15.22 9.31
N LEU A 52 5.04 -14.59 8.95
CA LEU A 52 4.62 -14.43 7.56
C LEU A 52 5.56 -13.51 6.77
N VAL A 53 5.89 -12.34 7.34
CA VAL A 53 6.75 -11.36 6.65
C VAL A 53 8.19 -11.85 6.51
N ALA A 54 8.61 -12.85 7.28
CA ALA A 54 9.91 -13.51 7.12
C ALA A 54 9.99 -14.43 5.89
N ILE A 55 8.86 -14.82 5.29
CA ILE A 55 8.81 -15.79 4.19
C ILE A 55 9.07 -15.13 2.84
N ALA A 56 8.49 -13.96 2.57
CA ALA A 56 8.63 -13.31 1.26
C ALA A 56 9.87 -12.41 1.19
N ASN A 57 10.37 -12.21 -0.03
CA ASN A 57 11.57 -11.42 -0.28
C ASN A 57 11.32 -9.90 -0.19
N GLU A 58 10.13 -9.44 -0.56
CA GLU A 58 9.76 -8.02 -0.54
C GLU A 58 8.29 -7.83 -0.16
N TRP A 59 8.01 -6.79 0.65
CA TRP A 59 6.68 -6.47 1.12
C TRP A 59 6.27 -5.03 0.89
N ILE A 60 4.96 -4.83 0.64
CA ILE A 60 4.26 -3.58 0.91
C ILE A 60 3.35 -3.84 2.11
N ILE A 61 3.49 -3.03 3.17
CA ILE A 61 2.59 -3.08 4.32
C ILE A 61 1.58 -1.95 4.17
N THR A 62 0.31 -2.27 4.00
CA THR A 62 -0.76 -1.30 3.77
C THR A 62 -1.55 -1.04 5.03
N VAL A 63 -1.68 0.24 5.36
CA VAL A 63 -2.38 0.79 6.52
C VAL A 63 -3.60 1.59 6.05
N LYS A 64 -4.81 1.16 6.44
CA LYS A 64 -6.07 1.85 6.14
C LYS A 64 -6.96 1.98 7.38
N GLU A 65 -7.89 2.94 7.39
CA GLU A 65 -8.94 3.03 8.42
C GLU A 65 -9.90 1.82 8.35
N PRO A 66 -10.51 1.44 9.47
CA PRO A 66 -10.71 2.17 10.74
C PRO A 66 -9.83 1.71 11.93
N PHE A 67 -8.68 1.09 11.71
CA PHE A 67 -7.98 0.28 12.71
C PHE A 67 -7.10 1.03 13.72
N PHE A 68 -6.98 2.36 13.62
CA PHE A 68 -6.07 3.16 14.46
C PHE A 68 -6.39 3.20 15.96
N ASN A 69 -7.62 2.83 16.34
CA ASN A 69 -8.06 2.92 17.76
C ASN A 69 -7.78 1.66 18.57
N ASN A 70 -7.13 0.66 17.97
CA ASN A 70 -6.82 -0.59 18.66
C ASN A 70 -5.34 -0.63 19.04
N ALA A 71 -5.04 -0.79 20.33
CA ALA A 71 -3.67 -0.97 20.81
C ALA A 71 -2.98 -2.16 20.13
N ASP A 72 -3.75 -3.20 19.81
CA ASP A 72 -3.28 -4.38 19.07
C ASP A 72 -2.78 -4.02 17.68
N PHE A 73 -3.39 -3.03 17.01
CA PHE A 73 -2.94 -2.60 15.69
C PHE A 73 -1.50 -2.05 15.70
N ILE A 74 -1.13 -1.29 16.71
CA ILE A 74 0.25 -0.76 16.86
C ILE A 74 1.26 -1.90 17.02
N GLU A 75 0.90 -2.96 17.73
CA GLU A 75 1.75 -4.14 17.86
C GLU A 75 1.86 -4.91 16.55
N LEU A 76 0.76 -5.10 15.83
CA LEU A 76 0.73 -5.73 14.51
C LEU A 76 1.58 -4.94 13.51
N PHE A 77 1.43 -3.62 13.51
CA PHE A 77 2.23 -2.74 12.66
C PHE A 77 3.73 -2.85 12.98
N LYS A 78 4.12 -2.76 14.25
CA LYS A 78 5.51 -2.94 14.68
C LYS A 78 6.06 -4.33 14.34
N ALA A 79 5.24 -5.37 14.45
CA ALA A 79 5.62 -6.73 14.07
C ALA A 79 5.90 -6.83 12.56
N ALA A 80 5.07 -6.16 11.75
CA ALA A 80 5.24 -6.12 10.31
C ALA A 80 6.50 -5.33 9.89
N LEU A 81 6.97 -4.35 10.69
CA LEU A 81 8.14 -3.53 10.34
C LEU A 81 9.51 -4.24 10.54
N LYS A 82 9.54 -5.47 11.01
CA LYS A 82 10.80 -6.14 11.41
C LYS A 82 11.60 -6.79 10.28
N THR A 83 11.08 -6.87 9.06
CA THR A 83 11.70 -7.62 7.96
C THR A 83 11.58 -6.89 6.62
N ASN A 84 12.06 -7.46 5.55
CA ASN A 84 12.25 -6.98 4.16
C ASN A 84 11.07 -6.16 3.57
N ILE A 85 10.69 -5.07 4.26
CA ILE A 85 9.64 -4.17 3.80
C ILE A 85 10.24 -3.17 2.85
N ARG A 86 9.64 -3.10 1.68
CA ARG A 86 10.02 -2.16 0.66
C ARG A 86 9.30 -0.83 0.82
N PHE A 87 7.99 -0.89 1.07
CA PHE A 87 7.16 0.28 1.27
C PHE A 87 6.17 0.06 2.41
N VAL A 88 5.88 1.15 3.12
CA VAL A 88 4.67 1.26 3.94
C VAL A 88 3.71 2.17 3.18
N ASP A 89 2.53 1.63 2.84
CA ASP A 89 1.48 2.30 2.08
C ASP A 89 0.43 2.87 3.02
N PHE A 90 0.28 4.20 3.00
CA PHE A 90 -0.74 4.93 3.73
C PHE A 90 -1.78 5.51 2.76
N ASP A 91 -3.05 5.36 3.10
CA ASP A 91 -4.14 5.98 2.34
C ASP A 91 -4.00 7.51 2.42
N PHE A 92 -4.00 8.18 1.26
CA PHE A 92 -3.78 9.63 1.17
C PHE A 92 -4.83 10.45 1.93
N GLU A 93 -6.06 9.94 2.04
CA GLU A 93 -7.14 10.64 2.73
C GLU A 93 -6.95 10.73 4.26
N ILE A 94 -6.00 9.95 4.81
CA ILE A 94 -5.75 9.90 6.26
C ILE A 94 -4.36 10.37 6.66
N ILE A 95 -3.49 10.78 5.73
CA ILE A 95 -2.07 11.10 6.05
C ILE A 95 -1.91 12.27 7.01
N GLU A 96 -2.89 13.16 7.11
CA GLU A 96 -2.83 14.33 8.01
C GLU A 96 -3.40 14.03 9.41
N LYS A 97 -3.95 12.84 9.64
CA LYS A 97 -4.39 12.44 10.98
C LYS A 97 -3.19 12.21 11.88
N GLN A 98 -3.28 12.68 13.13
CA GLN A 98 -2.19 12.63 14.11
C GLN A 98 -1.59 11.21 14.24
N GLN A 99 -2.45 10.20 14.34
CA GLN A 99 -2.02 8.80 14.47
C GLN A 99 -1.28 8.31 13.22
N THR A 100 -1.74 8.70 12.02
CA THR A 100 -1.06 8.35 10.76
C THR A 100 0.30 9.02 10.67
N LEU A 101 0.41 10.30 11.07
CA LEU A 101 1.69 11.02 11.12
C LEU A 101 2.69 10.34 12.06
N GLU A 102 2.24 9.82 13.20
CA GLU A 102 3.08 9.06 14.12
C GLU A 102 3.61 7.77 13.47
N LEU A 103 2.75 7.01 12.78
CA LEU A 103 3.16 5.79 12.05
C LEU A 103 4.12 6.10 10.89
N ILE A 104 3.87 7.18 10.14
CA ILE A 104 4.77 7.66 9.08
C ILE A 104 6.14 8.00 9.68
N ASN A 105 6.18 8.71 10.79
CA ASN A 105 7.42 9.07 11.47
C ASN A 105 8.18 7.84 11.98
N VAL A 106 7.48 6.87 12.55
CA VAL A 106 8.09 5.58 12.98
C VAL A 106 8.69 4.85 11.79
N SER A 107 7.96 4.78 10.67
CA SER A 107 8.42 4.13 9.44
C SER A 107 9.67 4.81 8.86
N LYS A 108 9.67 6.14 8.79
CA LYS A 108 10.82 6.93 8.31
C LYS A 108 12.05 6.77 9.21
N LYS A 109 11.86 6.76 10.53
CA LYS A 109 12.96 6.50 11.50
C LYS A 109 13.54 5.09 11.35
N ALA A 110 12.73 4.13 10.93
CA ALA A 110 13.18 2.77 10.61
C ALA A 110 13.83 2.65 9.21
N GLY A 111 13.98 3.75 8.47
CA GLY A 111 14.58 3.76 7.12
C GLY A 111 13.67 3.20 6.03
N LEU A 112 12.37 3.07 6.29
CA LEU A 112 11.42 2.51 5.34
C LEU A 112 10.94 3.58 4.37
N LYS A 113 10.66 3.17 3.13
CA LYS A 113 10.09 4.01 2.08
C LYS A 113 8.59 4.17 2.28
N ILE A 114 8.10 5.38 2.06
CA ILE A 114 6.68 5.73 2.22
C ILE A 114 6.01 5.77 0.86
N MET A 115 4.90 5.05 0.75
CA MET A 115 3.99 5.10 -0.36
C MET A 115 2.70 5.79 0.08
N TYR A 116 2.17 6.67 -0.77
CA TYR A 116 0.81 7.18 -0.57
C TYR A 116 -0.10 6.60 -1.64
N SER A 117 -1.22 6.03 -1.19
CA SER A 117 -2.23 5.47 -2.08
C SER A 117 -3.52 6.28 -2.08
N TRP A 118 -4.13 6.39 -3.24
CA TRP A 118 -5.45 6.98 -3.41
C TRP A 118 -6.32 6.08 -4.28
N HIS A 119 -7.61 5.96 -3.93
CA HIS A 119 -8.54 5.08 -4.63
C HIS A 119 -9.89 5.76 -4.86
N ASP A 120 -10.46 5.53 -6.06
CA ASP A 120 -11.87 5.80 -6.36
C ASP A 120 -12.53 4.46 -6.73
N PHE A 121 -13.35 3.95 -5.82
CA PHE A 121 -14.00 2.64 -5.99
C PHE A 121 -15.30 2.72 -6.80
N GLU A 122 -15.74 3.91 -7.20
CA GLU A 122 -16.98 4.11 -7.94
C GLU A 122 -16.74 4.30 -9.43
N LYS A 123 -15.68 5.01 -9.80
CA LYS A 123 -15.38 5.38 -11.19
C LYS A 123 -13.91 5.66 -11.44
N THR A 124 -13.55 5.84 -12.70
CA THR A 124 -12.32 6.50 -13.12
C THR A 124 -12.63 7.97 -13.48
N PRO A 125 -12.16 8.94 -12.69
CA PRO A 125 -12.33 10.36 -12.98
C PRO A 125 -11.74 10.77 -14.33
N ASN A 126 -12.07 11.98 -14.79
CA ASN A 126 -11.42 12.53 -15.98
C ASN A 126 -9.92 12.84 -15.71
N ALA A 127 -9.14 12.97 -16.80
CA ALA A 127 -7.69 13.14 -16.73
C ALA A 127 -7.26 14.34 -15.88
N ASN A 128 -7.98 15.46 -15.94
CA ASN A 128 -7.62 16.68 -15.18
C ASN A 128 -7.75 16.45 -13.67
N ILE A 129 -8.79 15.73 -13.23
CA ILE A 129 -9.00 15.38 -11.82
C ILE A 129 -7.90 14.41 -11.36
N LEU A 130 -7.60 13.40 -12.18
CA LEU A 130 -6.53 12.44 -11.87
C LEU A 130 -5.16 13.12 -11.76
N LEU A 131 -4.82 14.00 -12.70
CA LEU A 131 -3.56 14.77 -12.66
C LEU A 131 -3.49 15.72 -11.47
N LYS A 132 -4.60 16.38 -11.12
CA LYS A 132 -4.67 17.22 -9.93
C LYS A 132 -4.40 16.38 -8.66
N LYS A 133 -5.07 15.23 -8.52
CA LYS A 133 -4.87 14.33 -7.38
C LYS A 133 -3.44 13.79 -7.33
N LEU A 134 -2.87 13.38 -8.47
CA LEU A 134 -1.48 12.96 -8.56
C LEU A 134 -0.53 14.04 -8.05
N LYS A 135 -0.74 15.30 -8.46
CA LYS A 135 0.07 16.43 -8.00
C LYS A 135 -0.08 16.69 -6.50
N GLU A 136 -1.31 16.68 -5.98
CA GLU A 136 -1.57 16.82 -4.55
C GLU A 136 -0.79 15.78 -3.72
N ILE A 137 -0.75 14.54 -4.19
CA ILE A 137 0.00 13.47 -3.53
C ILE A 137 1.51 13.69 -3.67
N ALA A 138 1.98 14.05 -4.88
CA ALA A 138 3.39 14.28 -5.16
C ALA A 138 3.97 15.45 -4.33
N ASP A 139 3.19 16.50 -4.09
CA ASP A 139 3.57 17.66 -3.27
C ASP A 139 3.84 17.30 -1.80
N LYS A 140 3.37 16.11 -1.32
CA LYS A 140 3.71 15.56 0.00
C LYS A 140 5.02 14.76 0.01
N ASN A 141 5.71 14.67 -1.13
CA ASN A 141 7.01 14.04 -1.32
C ASN A 141 7.11 12.60 -0.77
N PRO A 142 6.24 11.66 -1.22
CA PRO A 142 6.39 10.25 -0.92
C PRO A 142 7.50 9.62 -1.78
N ASP A 143 7.99 8.44 -1.37
CA ASP A 143 8.92 7.63 -2.17
C ASP A 143 8.22 6.91 -3.34
N ALA A 144 6.90 6.71 -3.25
CA ALA A 144 6.07 6.13 -4.30
C ALA A 144 4.61 6.60 -4.18
N ILE A 145 3.91 6.58 -5.32
CA ILE A 145 2.48 6.87 -5.40
C ILE A 145 1.76 5.66 -6.01
N LYS A 146 0.62 5.31 -5.40
CA LYS A 146 -0.28 4.26 -5.88
C LYS A 146 -1.66 4.87 -6.11
N MET A 147 -2.17 4.79 -7.34
CA MET A 147 -3.52 5.23 -7.66
C MET A 147 -4.34 4.07 -8.20
N GLY A 148 -5.54 3.89 -7.68
CA GLY A 148 -6.47 2.85 -8.09
C GLY A 148 -7.86 3.42 -8.34
N CYS A 149 -8.47 3.08 -9.50
CA CYS A 149 -9.82 3.52 -9.84
C CYS A 149 -10.65 2.34 -10.36
N MET A 150 -11.97 2.46 -10.21
CA MET A 150 -12.90 1.51 -10.84
C MET A 150 -12.90 1.76 -12.35
N GLY A 151 -12.41 0.77 -13.11
CA GLY A 151 -12.42 0.82 -14.58
C GLY A 151 -13.66 0.14 -15.13
N ASN A 152 -14.49 0.87 -15.89
CA ASN A 152 -15.69 0.36 -16.51
C ASN A 152 -15.51 0.05 -18.01
N ASN A 153 -14.43 0.53 -18.61
CA ASN A 153 -14.13 0.36 -20.03
C ASN A 153 -12.63 0.57 -20.33
N CYS A 154 -12.23 0.32 -21.59
CA CYS A 154 -10.84 0.47 -22.02
C CYS A 154 -10.30 1.91 -21.89
N ASN A 155 -11.14 2.92 -22.10
CA ASN A 155 -10.72 4.32 -21.97
C ASN A 155 -10.33 4.66 -20.53
N ASP A 156 -10.96 4.02 -19.53
CA ASP A 156 -10.60 4.21 -18.13
C ASP A 156 -9.20 3.63 -17.84
N ALA A 157 -8.90 2.47 -18.39
CA ALA A 157 -7.56 1.89 -18.30
C ALA A 157 -6.52 2.79 -18.98
N GLU A 158 -6.82 3.34 -20.17
CA GLU A 158 -5.96 4.25 -20.90
C GLU A 158 -5.67 5.53 -20.10
N LYS A 159 -6.69 6.15 -19.47
CA LYS A 159 -6.52 7.32 -18.59
C LYS A 159 -5.54 7.01 -17.47
N MET A 160 -5.69 5.87 -16.79
CA MET A 160 -4.80 5.47 -15.70
C MET A 160 -3.37 5.22 -16.19
N LEU A 161 -3.18 4.56 -17.33
CA LEU A 161 -1.86 4.32 -17.93
C LEU A 161 -1.18 5.64 -18.33
N ASN A 162 -1.94 6.61 -18.84
CA ASN A 162 -1.38 7.89 -19.24
C ASN A 162 -0.83 8.72 -18.07
N LEU A 163 -1.23 8.45 -16.82
CA LEU A 163 -0.67 9.12 -15.64
C LEU A 163 0.84 8.84 -15.48
N TYR A 164 1.34 7.68 -15.93
CA TYR A 164 2.77 7.36 -15.89
C TYR A 164 3.65 8.34 -16.69
N LYS A 165 3.08 9.07 -17.63
CA LYS A 165 3.81 10.04 -18.43
C LYS A 165 4.07 11.38 -17.70
N HIS A 166 3.41 11.56 -16.53
CA HIS A 166 3.41 12.81 -15.78
C HIS A 166 4.13 12.71 -14.43
N TYR A 167 4.63 11.54 -14.09
CA TYR A 167 5.38 11.26 -12.86
C TYR A 167 6.64 10.43 -13.20
#